data_61a3fa0dcdf8e23411740a99321b3986
#
_entry.id   61a3fa0dcdf8e23411740a99321b3986
#
_cell.length_a   1.000
_cell.length_b   1.000
_cell.length_c   1.000
_cell.angle_alpha   90.00
_cell.angle_beta   90.00
_cell.angle_gamma   90.00
#
_symmetry.space_group_name_H-M   'P 1'
#
loop_
_entity.id
_entity.type
_entity.pdbx_description
1 polymer ?
#
loop_
_entity_poly.entity_id
_entity_poly.type
_entity_poly.pdbx_seq_one_letter_code
_entity_poly.pdbx_strand_id
1 'polypeptide(L)'
;MAGGADVVGVDISGRHREEGEYLMVGAAVAATIGSNRIEDISGIGFATSREAPTFENALDLTRVAIGDLPDPPVGPIVAERGEFYEEPASTVGVSFPTEFKYVESIAERKTVTAAHHAAYAARKLLL
;
A
#
# COMPACT_ATOMS: atom_id res chain seq x y z
N MET A 1 -3.16 -11.60 -26.72
CA MET A 1 -2.44 -11.37 -25.76
C MET A 1 -3.02 -10.79 -24.64
N ALA A 2 -3.25 -11.22 -23.85
CA ALA A 2 -3.83 -10.63 -22.77
C ALA A 2 -2.77 -9.97 -22.01
N GLY A 3 -2.74 -8.75 -22.08
CA GLY A 3 -1.92 -8.00 -21.19
C GLY A 3 -2.44 -8.15 -19.79
N GLY A 4 -1.61 -8.02 -18.83
CA GLY A 4 -2.03 -7.87 -17.46
C GLY A 4 -2.60 -6.49 -17.23
N ALA A 5 -3.16 -6.28 -16.06
CA ALA A 5 -3.65 -4.98 -15.62
C ALA A 5 -2.66 -4.38 -14.62
N ASP A 6 -2.47 -3.08 -14.68
CA ASP A 6 -1.61 -2.39 -13.71
C ASP A 6 -2.36 -2.14 -12.41
N VAL A 7 -1.66 -2.28 -11.29
CA VAL A 7 -2.23 -2.08 -9.96
C VAL A 7 -1.12 -1.65 -8.99
N VAL A 8 -1.49 -0.93 -7.94
CA VAL A 8 -0.56 -0.60 -6.85
C VAL A 8 -1.17 -1.13 -5.56
N GLY A 9 -0.50 -2.10 -4.95
CA GLY A 9 -0.89 -2.61 -3.64
C GLY A 9 -0.21 -1.82 -2.53
N VAL A 10 -0.93 -1.47 -1.49
CA VAL A 10 -0.39 -0.71 -0.37
C VAL A 10 -0.66 -1.39 0.95
N ASP A 11 0.25 -1.20 1.90
CA ASP A 11 0.10 -1.74 3.25
C ASP A 11 0.97 -0.93 4.22
N ILE A 12 0.57 -0.91 5.49
CA ILE A 12 1.31 -0.25 6.56
C ILE A 12 1.64 -1.27 7.63
N SER A 13 2.90 -1.28 8.07
CA SER A 13 3.35 -2.07 9.21
C SER A 13 3.66 -1.13 10.38
N GLY A 14 3.34 -1.55 11.60
CA GLY A 14 3.76 -0.82 12.79
C GLY A 14 2.73 0.11 13.39
N ARG A 15 1.47 -0.30 13.40
CA ARG A 15 0.40 0.49 14.03
C ARG A 15 0.37 0.37 15.55
N HIS A 16 1.34 -0.32 16.13
CA HIS A 16 1.43 -0.50 17.57
C HIS A 16 2.61 0.27 18.13
N ARG A 17 2.51 0.68 19.38
CA ARG A 17 3.63 1.30 20.07
C ARG A 17 4.68 0.25 20.39
N GLU A 18 5.95 0.64 20.19
CA GLU A 18 7.09 -0.13 20.62
C GLU A 18 7.87 0.74 21.61
N GLU A 19 7.98 0.30 22.86
CA GLU A 19 8.68 1.05 23.89
C GLU A 19 8.18 2.49 24.03
N GLY A 20 6.86 2.68 23.90
CA GLY A 20 6.24 3.98 24.04
C GLY A 20 6.24 4.85 22.80
N GLU A 21 6.85 4.39 21.71
CA GLU A 21 6.94 5.16 20.48
C GLU A 21 6.26 4.43 19.32
N TYR A 22 5.86 5.20 18.30
CA TYR A 22 5.34 4.65 17.05
C TYR A 22 6.43 4.67 16.00
N LEU A 23 6.43 3.67 15.15
CA LEU A 23 7.18 3.67 13.90
C LEU A 23 6.35 2.91 12.88
N MET A 24 5.74 3.64 11.97
CA MET A 24 4.99 3.05 10.86
C MET A 24 5.85 3.06 9.61
N VAL A 25 5.78 1.98 8.85
CA VAL A 25 6.38 1.92 7.52
C VAL A 25 5.27 1.59 6.55
N GLY A 26 5.09 2.44 5.54
CA GLY A 26 4.17 2.21 4.44
C GLY A 26 4.94 1.70 3.24
N ALA A 27 4.34 0.78 2.50
CA ALA A 27 4.90 0.30 1.25
C ALA A 27 3.84 0.35 0.15
N ALA A 28 4.29 0.68 -1.06
CA ALA A 28 3.48 0.65 -2.26
C ALA A 28 4.20 -0.22 -3.28
N VAL A 29 3.50 -1.22 -3.82
CA VAL A 29 4.07 -2.14 -4.81
C VAL A 29 3.31 -1.94 -6.11
N ALA A 30 4.01 -1.44 -7.13
CA ALA A 30 3.47 -1.28 -8.47
C ALA A 30 3.70 -2.58 -9.24
N ALA A 31 2.64 -3.16 -9.75
CA ALA A 31 2.68 -4.48 -10.37
C ALA A 31 1.77 -4.55 -11.59
N THR A 32 2.06 -5.51 -12.45
CA THR A 32 1.14 -5.95 -13.50
C THR A 32 0.61 -7.30 -13.05
N ILE A 33 -0.72 -7.46 -13.07
CA ILE A 33 -1.36 -8.66 -12.55
C ILE A 33 -2.17 -9.36 -13.62
N GLY A 34 -2.25 -10.69 -13.51
CA GLY A 34 -3.15 -11.52 -14.28
C GLY A 34 -4.42 -11.81 -13.48
N SER A 35 -5.12 -12.89 -13.80
CA SER A 35 -6.38 -13.23 -13.14
C SER A 35 -6.16 -13.70 -11.69
N ASN A 36 -5.05 -14.34 -11.39
CA ASN A 36 -4.83 -14.92 -10.06
C ASN A 36 -3.39 -14.83 -9.57
N ARG A 37 -2.55 -14.03 -10.23
CA ARG A 37 -1.15 -13.90 -9.82
C ARG A 37 -0.56 -12.57 -10.26
N ILE A 38 0.54 -12.19 -9.62
CA ILE A 38 1.38 -11.08 -10.06
C ILE A 38 2.22 -11.59 -11.22
N GLU A 39 2.26 -10.84 -12.31
CA GLU A 39 3.07 -11.18 -13.48
C GLU A 39 4.40 -10.43 -13.49
N ASP A 40 4.42 -9.21 -12.94
CA ASP A 40 5.63 -8.41 -12.87
C ASP A 40 5.50 -7.38 -11.78
N ILE A 41 6.61 -7.03 -11.13
CA ILE A 41 6.68 -5.93 -10.18
C ILE A 41 7.59 -4.87 -10.80
N SER A 42 7.07 -3.70 -11.05
CA SER A 42 7.81 -2.61 -11.70
C SER A 42 8.46 -1.66 -10.71
N GLY A 43 8.00 -1.64 -9.48
CA GLY A 43 8.61 -0.77 -8.47
C GLY A 43 8.01 -0.95 -7.09
N ILE A 44 8.76 -0.52 -6.09
CA ILE A 44 8.31 -0.51 -4.70
C ILE A 44 8.69 0.85 -4.12
N GLY A 45 7.74 1.50 -3.47
CA GLY A 45 7.98 2.74 -2.77
C GLY A 45 7.77 2.56 -1.28
N PHE A 46 8.51 3.30 -0.47
CA PHE A 46 8.42 3.23 0.99
C PHE A 46 8.27 4.62 1.59
N ALA A 47 7.68 4.68 2.76
CA ALA A 47 7.65 5.88 3.58
C ALA A 47 7.61 5.46 5.04
N THR A 48 8.11 6.33 5.91
CA THR A 48 8.12 6.07 7.36
C THR A 48 7.46 7.23 8.09
N SER A 49 6.91 6.95 9.26
CA SER A 49 6.31 7.97 10.10
C SER A 49 6.41 7.54 11.57
N ARG A 50 6.67 8.51 12.44
CA ARG A 50 6.65 8.29 13.88
C ARG A 50 5.39 8.87 14.52
N GLU A 51 4.44 9.29 13.70
CA GLU A 51 3.17 9.81 14.17
C GLU A 51 2.25 8.68 14.61
N ALA A 52 1.23 9.01 15.40
CA ALA A 52 0.24 8.02 15.82
C ALA A 52 -0.54 7.50 14.61
N PRO A 53 -1.02 6.24 14.66
CA PRO A 53 -1.69 5.62 13.51
C PRO A 53 -3.15 6.07 13.38
N THR A 54 -3.36 7.36 13.19
CA THR A 54 -4.70 7.90 12.90
C THR A 54 -5.03 7.68 11.43
N PHE A 55 -6.30 7.86 11.08
CA PHE A 55 -6.73 7.75 9.68
C PHE A 55 -5.95 8.71 8.78
N GLU A 56 -5.84 9.99 9.20
CA GLU A 56 -5.12 10.98 8.41
C GLU A 56 -3.64 10.63 8.26
N ASN A 57 -3.00 10.20 9.33
CA ASN A 57 -1.58 9.84 9.28
C ASN A 57 -1.36 8.59 8.43
N ALA A 58 -2.28 7.64 8.47
CA ALA A 58 -2.21 6.45 7.61
C ALA A 58 -2.35 6.83 6.13
N LEU A 59 -3.28 7.73 5.80
CA LEU A 59 -3.45 8.21 4.44
C LEU A 59 -2.21 8.96 3.95
N ASP A 60 -1.66 9.85 4.77
CA ASP A 60 -0.47 10.62 4.42
C ASP A 60 0.72 9.70 4.17
N LEU A 61 0.93 8.73 5.05
CA LEU A 61 2.03 7.78 4.91
C LEU A 61 1.92 7.00 3.60
N THR A 62 0.72 6.52 3.30
CA THR A 62 0.47 5.75 2.07
C THR A 62 0.70 6.63 0.85
N ARG A 63 0.22 7.88 0.88
CA ARG A 63 0.41 8.82 -0.22
C ARG A 63 1.90 9.07 -0.49
N VAL A 64 2.70 9.22 0.57
CA VAL A 64 4.14 9.41 0.42
C VAL A 64 4.81 8.16 -0.14
N ALA A 65 4.40 6.97 0.32
CA ALA A 65 4.93 5.72 -0.22
C ALA A 65 4.63 5.58 -1.73
N ILE A 66 3.42 5.94 -2.15
CA ILE A 66 3.05 5.94 -3.57
C ILE A 66 3.93 6.93 -4.34
N GLY A 67 4.17 8.11 -3.77
CA GLY A 67 5.04 9.12 -4.38
C GLY A 67 6.49 8.69 -4.48
N ASP A 68 6.91 7.70 -3.70
CA ASP A 68 8.27 7.16 -3.73
C ASP A 68 8.46 6.09 -4.82
N LEU A 69 7.39 5.70 -5.52
CA LEU A 69 7.51 4.77 -6.64
C LEU A 69 8.38 5.38 -7.74
N PRO A 70 9.15 4.55 -8.48
CA PRO A 70 10.01 5.07 -9.56
C PRO A 70 9.22 5.77 -10.66
N ASP A 71 7.98 5.34 -10.90
CA ASP A 71 7.11 5.97 -11.91
C ASP A 71 5.74 6.26 -11.29
N PRO A 72 5.01 7.27 -11.78
CA PRO A 72 3.65 7.53 -11.29
C PRO A 72 2.75 6.29 -11.48
N PRO A 73 1.83 6.04 -10.55
CA PRO A 73 0.94 4.89 -10.69
C PRO A 73 -0.02 5.08 -11.89
N VAL A 74 -0.30 3.98 -12.60
CA VAL A 74 -1.18 4.01 -13.77
C VAL A 74 -2.46 3.21 -13.57
N GLY A 75 -2.52 2.34 -12.60
CA GLY A 75 -3.71 1.55 -12.30
C GLY A 75 -4.30 1.91 -10.94
N PRO A 76 -5.34 1.21 -10.51
CA PRO A 76 -5.94 1.49 -9.21
C PRO A 76 -4.99 1.18 -8.07
N ILE A 77 -5.19 1.90 -6.97
CA ILE A 77 -4.49 1.66 -5.71
C ILE A 77 -5.39 0.75 -4.89
N VAL A 78 -4.87 -0.37 -4.41
CA VAL A 78 -5.66 -1.37 -3.67
C VAL A 78 -5.09 -1.60 -2.28
N ALA A 79 -5.98 -1.83 -1.33
CA ALA A 79 -5.64 -2.14 0.05
C ALA A 79 -6.61 -3.17 0.61
N GLU A 80 -6.23 -3.80 1.73
CA GLU A 80 -7.16 -4.66 2.46
C GLU A 80 -8.23 -3.81 3.13
N ARG A 81 -9.41 -4.40 3.39
CA ARG A 81 -10.53 -3.67 3.94
C ARG A 81 -10.23 -3.13 5.32
N GLY A 82 -9.53 -3.45 6.13
CA GLY A 82 -9.27 -2.84 7.43
C GLY A 82 -8.20 -1.77 7.40
N GLU A 83 -7.52 -1.58 6.27
CA GLU A 83 -6.35 -0.73 6.21
C GLU A 83 -6.64 0.72 6.58
N PHE A 84 -7.76 1.25 6.14
CA PHE A 84 -8.14 2.63 6.39
C PHE A 84 -9.39 2.73 7.27
N TYR A 85 -9.44 1.90 8.31
CA TYR A 85 -10.47 1.94 9.34
C TYR A 85 -11.89 1.79 8.76
N GLU A 86 -12.01 0.98 7.72
CA GLU A 86 -13.28 0.66 7.06
C GLU A 86 -13.99 1.86 6.45
N GLU A 87 -13.25 2.96 6.21
CA GLU A 87 -13.82 4.11 5.50
C GLU A 87 -14.18 3.73 4.07
N PRO A 88 -15.24 4.32 3.51
CA PRO A 88 -15.60 4.02 2.12
C PRO A 88 -14.46 4.33 1.15
N ALA A 89 -14.36 3.53 0.10
CA ALA A 89 -13.30 3.72 -0.90
C ALA A 89 -13.35 5.14 -1.51
N SER A 90 -14.54 5.71 -1.68
CA SER A 90 -14.67 7.07 -2.21
C SER A 90 -14.04 8.12 -1.30
N THR A 91 -14.11 7.90 0.02
CA THR A 91 -13.50 8.81 0.99
C THR A 91 -11.97 8.70 0.95
N VAL A 92 -11.46 7.48 0.93
CA VAL A 92 -10.01 7.23 0.89
C VAL A 92 -9.41 7.71 -0.43
N GLY A 93 -10.10 7.46 -1.54
CA GLY A 93 -9.61 7.74 -2.88
C GLY A 93 -9.36 9.21 -3.19
N VAL A 94 -9.99 10.11 -2.44
CA VAL A 94 -9.78 11.56 -2.62
C VAL A 94 -8.30 11.93 -2.41
N SER A 95 -7.59 11.18 -1.57
CA SER A 95 -6.21 11.48 -1.22
C SER A 95 -5.18 10.91 -2.22
N PHE A 96 -5.60 10.10 -3.18
CA PHE A 96 -4.69 9.36 -4.04
C PHE A 96 -4.73 9.83 -5.49
N PRO A 97 -3.62 9.66 -6.25
CA PRO A 97 -3.55 10.16 -7.61
C PRO A 97 -4.37 9.36 -8.63
N THR A 98 -4.70 8.10 -8.31
CA THR A 98 -5.54 7.26 -9.17
C THR A 98 -6.66 6.68 -8.35
N GLU A 99 -7.57 5.95 -9.01
CA GLU A 99 -8.70 5.32 -8.34
C GLU A 99 -8.23 4.44 -7.17
N PHE A 100 -8.94 4.50 -6.07
CA PHE A 100 -8.69 3.61 -4.93
C PHE A 100 -9.81 2.59 -4.83
N LYS A 101 -9.47 1.35 -4.49
CA LYS A 101 -10.45 0.30 -4.22
C LYS A 101 -9.90 -0.67 -3.18
N TYR A 102 -10.79 -1.36 -2.51
CA TYR A 102 -10.39 -2.47 -1.66
C TYR A 102 -10.23 -3.74 -2.49
N VAL A 103 -9.46 -4.68 -1.97
CA VAL A 103 -9.14 -5.93 -2.66
C VAL A 103 -10.42 -6.67 -3.07
N GLU A 104 -10.47 -7.10 -4.33
CA GLU A 104 -11.59 -7.86 -4.87
C GLU A 104 -11.16 -9.14 -5.60
N SER A 105 -9.86 -9.28 -5.90
CA SER A 105 -9.37 -10.44 -6.65
C SER A 105 -8.18 -11.07 -5.96
N ILE A 106 -7.87 -12.30 -6.36
CA ILE A 106 -6.71 -13.03 -5.83
C ILE A 106 -5.42 -12.31 -6.19
N ALA A 107 -5.30 -11.81 -7.42
CA ALA A 107 -4.09 -11.12 -7.85
C ALA A 107 -3.89 -9.79 -7.10
N GLU A 108 -4.96 -9.04 -6.86
CA GLU A 108 -4.90 -7.83 -6.04
C GLU A 108 -4.45 -8.16 -4.62
N ARG A 109 -5.00 -9.21 -4.04
CA ARG A 109 -4.63 -9.63 -2.69
C ARG A 109 -3.14 -9.99 -2.62
N LYS A 110 -2.63 -10.69 -3.63
CA LYS A 110 -1.20 -11.03 -3.68
C LYS A 110 -0.34 -9.78 -3.76
N THR A 111 -0.79 -8.77 -4.49
CA THR A 111 -0.05 -7.50 -4.59
C THR A 111 -0.02 -6.77 -3.25
N VAL A 112 -1.14 -6.73 -2.54
CA VAL A 112 -1.19 -6.15 -1.20
C VAL A 112 -0.33 -6.98 -0.23
N THR A 113 -0.32 -8.31 -0.37
CA THR A 113 0.53 -9.18 0.45
C THR A 113 2.01 -8.86 0.20
N ALA A 114 2.40 -8.60 -1.04
CA ALA A 114 3.77 -8.17 -1.34
C ALA A 114 4.11 -6.86 -0.62
N ALA A 115 3.18 -5.90 -0.62
CA ALA A 115 3.37 -4.65 0.12
C ALA A 115 3.47 -4.91 1.62
N HIS A 116 2.67 -5.84 2.14
CA HIS A 116 2.71 -6.21 3.55
C HIS A 116 4.09 -6.74 3.94
N HIS A 117 4.63 -7.69 3.17
CA HIS A 117 5.95 -8.24 3.46
C HIS A 117 7.05 -7.18 3.31
N ALA A 118 6.95 -6.31 2.31
CA ALA A 118 7.93 -5.24 2.11
C ALA A 118 7.94 -4.27 3.29
N ALA A 119 6.77 -3.81 3.72
CA ALA A 119 6.65 -2.88 4.84
C ALA A 119 7.16 -3.53 6.14
N TYR A 120 6.78 -4.78 6.38
CA TYR A 120 7.18 -5.50 7.58
C TYR A 120 8.71 -5.68 7.63
N ALA A 121 9.30 -6.14 6.53
CA ALA A 121 10.74 -6.35 6.47
C ALA A 121 11.51 -5.04 6.66
N ALA A 122 11.08 -3.97 6.00
CA ALA A 122 11.73 -2.67 6.15
C ALA A 122 11.64 -2.17 7.59
N ARG A 123 10.49 -2.32 8.23
CA ARG A 123 10.31 -1.89 9.61
C ARG A 123 11.24 -2.64 10.55
N LYS A 124 11.40 -3.95 10.37
CA LYS A 124 12.30 -4.76 11.20
C LYS A 124 13.74 -4.25 11.13
N LEU A 125 14.14 -3.73 9.99
CA LEU A 125 15.50 -3.21 9.80
C LEU A 125 15.70 -1.83 10.43
N LEU A 126 14.61 -1.11 10.70
CA LEU A 126 14.65 0.23 11.28
C LEU A 126 14.51 0.23 12.81
N LEU A 127 14.11 -0.88 13.38
CA LEU A 127 13.93 -1.00 14.84
C LEU A 127 15.26 -1.21 15.57
#